data_7f874a8d967593b9179051dd1477fc64
#
_entry.id   7f874a8d967593b9179051dd1477fc64
#
_cell.length_a   1.000
_cell.length_b   1.000
_cell.length_c   1.000
_cell.angle_alpha   90.00
_cell.angle_beta   90.00
_cell.angle_gamma   90.00
#
_symmetry.space_group_name_H-M   'P 1'
#
loop_
_entity.id
_entity.type
_entity.pdbx_description
1 polymer ?
#
loop_
_entity_poly.entity_id
_entity_poly.type
_entity_poly.pdbx_seq_one_letter_code
_entity_poly.pdbx_strand_id
1 'polypeptide(L)'
;MVFACTNAIRKKLLSVNKYIMANGTPGVMWFVPPLLDVSGTETDWQLQGAWHPMSVAEFRYRRSCCGDKPYCFLMNSDFNTLDAQRVEKYMKRSLVFGMFPGFFSANAATGHYFENPALYERDRPAFKRYLPFIKLVAEAGWDPITDADADSPAIALERFGKEYLTVLNDSQETVNTAITFKENIVSAEDLLTGKTYPAENNTISLNLNSEDVALLKVRS
;
A
#
# COMPACT_ATOMS: atom_id res chain seq x y z
N MET A 1 20.33 11.07 -20.59
CA MET A 1 20.61 12.28 -19.81
C MET A 1 20.04 12.17 -18.38
N VAL A 2 18.73 11.97 -18.16
CA VAL A 2 18.09 11.91 -16.83
C VAL A 2 18.77 10.89 -15.90
N PHE A 3 18.94 9.63 -16.34
CA PHE A 3 19.57 8.59 -15.52
C PHE A 3 20.98 8.96 -15.05
N ALA A 4 21.82 9.48 -15.94
CA ALA A 4 23.18 9.87 -15.59
C ALA A 4 23.20 11.05 -14.58
N CYS A 5 22.31 12.02 -14.76
CA CYS A 5 22.15 13.14 -13.86
C CYS A 5 21.69 12.68 -12.46
N THR A 6 20.63 11.85 -12.40
CA THR A 6 20.12 11.29 -11.14
C THR A 6 21.19 10.47 -10.41
N ASN A 7 21.93 9.65 -11.14
CA ASN A 7 23.02 8.86 -10.54
C ASN A 7 24.16 9.72 -9.99
N ALA A 8 24.52 10.82 -10.68
CA ALA A 8 25.51 11.76 -10.19
C ALA A 8 25.04 12.48 -8.91
N ILE A 9 23.79 12.93 -8.89
CA ILE A 9 23.17 13.55 -7.71
C ILE A 9 23.14 12.55 -6.55
N ARG A 10 22.69 11.31 -6.78
CA ARG A 10 22.67 10.26 -5.76
C ARG A 10 24.04 10.02 -5.13
N LYS A 11 25.07 9.86 -5.94
CA LYS A 11 26.46 9.70 -5.45
C LYS A 11 26.89 10.87 -4.56
N LYS A 12 26.57 12.10 -4.95
CA LYS A 12 26.88 13.30 -4.14
C LYS A 12 26.11 13.32 -2.84
N LEU A 13 24.81 13.01 -2.84
CA LEU A 13 23.98 12.99 -1.65
C LEU A 13 24.44 11.91 -0.66
N LEU A 14 24.74 10.71 -1.13
CA LEU A 14 25.26 9.63 -0.30
C LEU A 14 26.57 10.02 0.39
N SER A 15 27.47 10.76 -0.29
CA SER A 15 28.72 11.21 0.30
C SER A 15 28.57 12.19 1.46
N VAL A 16 27.38 12.77 1.64
CA VAL A 16 27.03 13.70 2.73
C VAL A 16 25.88 13.17 3.59
N ASN A 17 25.61 11.85 3.53
CA ASN A 17 24.56 11.17 4.28
C ASN A 17 23.15 11.79 4.07
N LYS A 18 22.79 12.03 2.82
CA LYS A 18 21.48 12.57 2.42
C LYS A 18 20.79 11.60 1.47
N TYR A 19 19.46 11.63 1.51
CA TYR A 19 18.60 10.79 0.67
C TYR A 19 18.10 11.56 -0.54
N ILE A 20 17.76 10.81 -1.60
CA ILE A 20 17.11 11.33 -2.80
C ILE A 20 15.69 10.75 -2.93
N MET A 21 14.74 11.65 -3.14
CA MET A 21 13.35 11.32 -3.43
C MET A 21 12.93 12.00 -4.72
N ALA A 22 12.08 11.34 -5.50
CA ALA A 22 11.38 11.97 -6.60
C ALA A 22 9.92 11.49 -6.65
N ASN A 23 9.04 12.41 -7.05
CA ASN A 23 7.63 12.18 -7.25
C ASN A 23 7.32 11.83 -8.72
N GLY A 24 6.25 11.05 -8.98
CA GLY A 24 5.75 10.72 -10.31
C GLY A 24 6.63 9.76 -11.14
N THR A 25 7.78 9.36 -10.65
CA THR A 25 8.76 8.58 -11.42
C THR A 25 8.28 7.22 -11.89
N PRO A 26 7.60 6.38 -11.06
CA PRO A 26 7.16 5.07 -11.52
C PRO A 26 6.19 5.11 -12.71
N GLY A 27 5.38 6.16 -12.82
CA GLY A 27 4.42 6.30 -13.91
C GLY A 27 5.02 6.76 -15.23
N VAL A 28 6.03 7.63 -15.18
CA VAL A 28 6.58 8.31 -16.38
C VAL A 28 8.02 7.89 -16.68
N MET A 29 8.83 7.66 -15.64
CA MET A 29 10.26 7.36 -15.76
C MET A 29 10.63 6.13 -14.94
N TRP A 30 10.05 4.99 -15.25
CA TRP A 30 10.20 3.71 -14.55
C TRP A 30 11.67 3.29 -14.28
N PHE A 31 12.62 3.81 -15.05
CA PHE A 31 14.05 3.55 -14.91
C PHE A 31 14.75 4.42 -13.85
N VAL A 32 14.07 5.42 -13.28
CA VAL A 32 14.63 6.31 -12.24
C VAL A 32 14.47 5.75 -10.83
N PRO A 33 13.35 5.10 -10.44
CA PRO A 33 13.15 4.57 -9.10
C PRO A 33 14.31 3.75 -8.52
N PRO A 34 15.02 2.90 -9.29
CA PRO A 34 16.18 2.18 -8.76
C PRO A 34 17.30 3.08 -8.21
N LEU A 35 17.37 4.33 -8.65
CA LEU A 35 18.35 5.32 -8.19
C LEU A 35 17.87 6.17 -7.00
N LEU A 36 16.60 6.06 -6.62
CA LEU A 36 16.04 6.81 -5.50
C LEU A 36 16.15 6.02 -4.20
N ASP A 37 16.17 6.72 -3.09
CA ASP A 37 16.05 6.12 -1.76
C ASP A 37 14.58 6.06 -1.31
N VAL A 38 13.77 7.01 -1.79
CA VAL A 38 12.32 7.06 -1.58
C VAL A 38 11.64 7.35 -2.90
N SER A 39 10.63 6.59 -3.24
CA SER A 39 9.77 6.84 -4.39
C SER A 39 8.48 7.53 -3.96
N GLY A 40 7.87 8.31 -4.85
CA GLY A 40 6.59 8.95 -4.61
C GLY A 40 5.76 9.05 -5.88
N THR A 41 4.45 8.97 -5.73
CA THR A 41 3.50 9.30 -6.79
C THR A 41 2.33 10.08 -6.24
N GLU A 42 1.78 10.91 -7.08
CA GLU A 42 0.47 11.52 -6.90
C GLU A 42 -0.58 10.69 -7.63
N THR A 43 -1.77 10.64 -7.07
CA THR A 43 -2.94 9.99 -7.68
C THR A 43 -4.18 10.81 -7.43
N ASP A 44 -5.14 10.69 -8.32
CA ASP A 44 -6.46 11.30 -8.19
C ASP A 44 -7.51 10.22 -8.48
N TRP A 45 -8.16 9.74 -7.41
CA TRP A 45 -9.22 8.73 -7.53
C TRP A 45 -10.62 9.35 -7.54
N GLN A 46 -10.69 10.67 -7.51
CA GLN A 46 -11.94 11.44 -7.40
C GLN A 46 -12.26 12.23 -8.69
N LEU A 47 -11.69 11.85 -9.80
CA LEU A 47 -11.93 12.49 -11.09
C LEU A 47 -13.43 12.61 -11.36
N GLN A 48 -13.88 13.83 -11.64
CA GLN A 48 -15.30 14.12 -11.94
C GLN A 48 -16.28 13.69 -10.84
N GLY A 49 -15.82 13.64 -9.58
CA GLY A 49 -16.66 13.28 -8.43
C GLY A 49 -16.89 11.77 -8.23
N ALA A 50 -16.49 10.94 -9.17
CA ALA A 50 -16.56 9.49 -9.03
C ALA A 50 -15.33 8.95 -8.31
N TRP A 51 -15.49 7.78 -7.65
CA TRP A 51 -14.40 7.08 -6.97
C TRP A 51 -13.83 6.00 -7.89
N HIS A 52 -12.60 6.22 -8.37
CA HIS A 52 -11.89 5.31 -9.27
C HIS A 52 -10.54 4.92 -8.66
N PRO A 53 -10.50 3.96 -7.74
CA PRO A 53 -9.24 3.51 -7.17
C PRO A 53 -8.36 2.87 -8.24
N MET A 54 -7.05 3.06 -8.07
CA MET A 54 -6.05 2.40 -8.90
C MET A 54 -6.22 0.88 -8.84
N SER A 55 -6.07 0.20 -9.97
CA SER A 55 -6.15 -1.26 -10.04
C SER A 55 -4.99 -1.95 -9.32
N VAL A 56 -5.21 -3.17 -8.85
CA VAL A 56 -4.15 -4.03 -8.27
C VAL A 56 -2.96 -4.16 -9.21
N ALA A 57 -3.20 -4.32 -10.50
CA ALA A 57 -2.14 -4.44 -11.51
C ALA A 57 -1.26 -3.18 -11.57
N GLU A 58 -1.85 -1.99 -11.47
CA GLU A 58 -1.11 -0.73 -11.48
C GLU A 58 -0.33 -0.53 -10.16
N PHE A 59 -0.89 -0.90 -9.02
CA PHE A 59 -0.16 -0.91 -7.75
C PHE A 59 1.08 -1.82 -7.82
N ARG A 60 0.93 -3.05 -8.32
CA ARG A 60 2.03 -4.01 -8.51
C ARG A 60 3.09 -3.48 -9.46
N TYR A 61 2.67 -2.88 -10.58
CA TYR A 61 3.60 -2.23 -11.51
C TYR A 61 4.43 -1.15 -10.81
N ARG A 62 3.78 -0.24 -10.09
CA ARG A 62 4.47 0.85 -9.38
C ARG A 62 5.39 0.31 -8.28
N ARG A 63 4.93 -0.72 -7.55
CA ARG A 63 5.72 -1.36 -6.51
C ARG A 63 6.94 -2.06 -7.09
N SER A 64 6.79 -2.81 -8.17
CA SER A 64 7.90 -3.49 -8.84
C SER A 64 8.98 -2.54 -9.38
N CYS A 65 8.60 -1.33 -9.81
CA CYS A 65 9.58 -0.31 -10.19
C CYS A 65 10.43 0.19 -8.99
N CYS A 66 9.87 0.15 -7.78
CA CYS A 66 10.50 0.69 -6.56
C CYS A 66 11.16 -0.40 -5.70
N GLY A 67 10.73 -1.65 -5.84
CA GLY A 67 11.18 -2.76 -5.01
C GLY A 67 10.74 -2.59 -3.56
N ASP A 68 11.63 -2.86 -2.62
CA ASP A 68 11.42 -2.78 -1.17
C ASP A 68 11.54 -1.38 -0.57
N LYS A 69 11.87 -0.37 -1.39
CA LYS A 69 12.08 1.00 -0.91
C LYS A 69 10.80 1.64 -0.37
N PRO A 70 10.94 2.59 0.57
CA PRO A 70 9.81 3.42 1.01
C PRO A 70 9.13 4.10 -0.16
N TYR A 71 7.81 4.07 -0.15
CA TYR A 71 6.97 4.62 -1.21
C TYR A 71 5.94 5.58 -0.60
N CYS A 72 6.02 6.86 -0.97
CA CYS A 72 5.02 7.87 -0.61
C CYS A 72 3.91 7.87 -1.66
N PHE A 73 2.71 7.50 -1.24
CA PHE A 73 1.53 7.41 -2.10
C PHE A 73 0.57 8.54 -1.74
N LEU A 74 0.57 9.60 -2.56
CA LEU A 74 -0.10 10.84 -2.26
C LEU A 74 -1.42 10.95 -3.01
N MET A 75 -2.51 11.24 -2.29
CA MET A 75 -3.83 11.48 -2.86
C MET A 75 -4.01 12.97 -3.12
N ASN A 76 -4.19 13.34 -4.38
CA ASN A 76 -4.64 14.66 -4.79
C ASN A 76 -6.15 14.74 -4.57
N SER A 77 -6.58 15.50 -3.57
CA SER A 77 -7.91 15.35 -2.99
C SER A 77 -8.74 16.62 -3.11
N ASP A 78 -9.98 16.45 -3.52
CA ASP A 78 -11.04 17.38 -3.18
C ASP A 78 -11.60 17.00 -1.79
N PHE A 79 -11.28 17.77 -0.77
CA PHE A 79 -11.68 17.48 0.61
C PHE A 79 -13.18 17.59 0.86
N ASN A 80 -13.95 18.18 -0.06
CA ASN A 80 -15.41 18.19 0.03
C ASN A 80 -16.02 16.82 -0.32
N THR A 81 -15.32 16.03 -1.14
CA THR A 81 -15.80 14.72 -1.62
C THR A 81 -15.06 13.54 -0.99
N LEU A 82 -13.87 13.77 -0.41
CA LEU A 82 -13.11 12.74 0.29
C LEU A 82 -13.68 12.53 1.70
N ASP A 83 -14.70 11.69 1.80
CA ASP A 83 -15.31 11.30 3.09
C ASP A 83 -14.48 10.27 3.86
N ALA A 84 -14.88 9.98 5.10
CA ALA A 84 -14.17 9.04 5.97
C ALA A 84 -14.13 7.60 5.38
N GLN A 85 -15.16 7.19 4.64
CA GLN A 85 -15.21 5.86 4.03
C GLN A 85 -14.17 5.74 2.90
N ARG A 86 -14.04 6.77 2.06
CA ARG A 86 -13.02 6.83 1.02
C ARG A 86 -11.61 6.86 1.59
N VAL A 87 -11.42 7.61 2.69
CA VAL A 87 -10.15 7.61 3.44
C VAL A 87 -9.83 6.21 3.95
N GLU A 88 -10.79 5.50 4.54
CA GLU A 88 -10.59 4.12 5.02
C GLU A 88 -10.18 3.18 3.86
N LYS A 89 -10.85 3.23 2.72
CA LYS A 89 -10.51 2.44 1.53
C LYS A 89 -9.10 2.76 1.01
N TYR A 90 -8.73 4.03 1.03
CA TYR A 90 -7.38 4.46 0.63
C TYR A 90 -6.30 3.92 1.58
N MET A 91 -6.54 3.96 2.90
CA MET A 91 -5.64 3.40 3.90
C MET A 91 -5.48 1.89 3.77
N LYS A 92 -6.58 1.17 3.51
CA LYS A 92 -6.57 -0.27 3.28
C LYS A 92 -5.69 -0.64 2.09
N ARG A 93 -5.86 0.04 0.94
CA ARG A 93 -5.02 -0.20 -0.24
C ARG A 93 -3.57 0.20 0.00
N SER A 94 -3.33 1.28 0.73
CA SER A 94 -1.98 1.69 1.14
C SER A 94 -1.29 0.62 2.00
N LEU A 95 -2.02 -0.01 2.92
CA LEU A 95 -1.51 -1.12 3.72
C LEU A 95 -1.16 -2.33 2.85
N VAL A 96 -2.07 -2.73 1.94
CA VAL A 96 -1.85 -3.93 1.10
C VAL A 96 -0.55 -3.84 0.32
N PHE A 97 -0.20 -2.67 -0.18
CA PHE A 97 1.01 -2.47 -0.99
C PHE A 97 2.18 -1.87 -0.20
N GLY A 98 2.07 -1.70 1.11
CA GLY A 98 3.13 -1.15 1.97
C GLY A 98 3.53 0.28 1.56
N MET A 99 2.57 1.10 1.15
CA MET A 99 2.79 2.47 0.68
C MET A 99 2.32 3.48 1.72
N PHE A 100 3.13 4.51 1.99
CA PHE A 100 2.81 5.54 2.99
C PHE A 100 1.81 6.55 2.41
N PRO A 101 0.60 6.67 3.00
CA PRO A 101 -0.44 7.55 2.51
C PRO A 101 -0.18 9.01 2.88
N GLY A 102 -0.66 9.92 2.05
CA GLY A 102 -0.71 11.34 2.32
C GLY A 102 -1.77 12.03 1.48
N PHE A 103 -2.21 13.20 1.93
CA PHE A 103 -3.20 14.01 1.24
C PHE A 103 -2.69 15.40 0.94
N PHE A 104 -3.09 15.94 -0.19
CA PHE A 104 -2.95 17.36 -0.49
C PHE A 104 -4.13 17.85 -1.33
N SER A 105 -4.41 19.15 -1.25
CA SER A 105 -5.53 19.75 -1.97
C SER A 105 -5.23 19.83 -3.46
N ALA A 106 -6.16 19.36 -4.27
CA ALA A 106 -6.12 19.61 -5.71
C ALA A 106 -6.08 21.10 -6.00
N ASN A 107 -5.04 21.55 -6.67
CA ASN A 107 -4.84 22.97 -7.06
C ASN A 107 -4.89 23.98 -5.88
N ALA A 108 -4.66 23.53 -4.66
CA ALA A 108 -4.82 24.32 -3.43
C ALA A 108 -6.24 24.94 -3.27
N ALA A 109 -7.23 24.39 -3.95
CA ALA A 109 -8.58 24.96 -4.00
C ALA A 109 -9.32 24.96 -2.66
N THR A 110 -9.01 23.97 -1.81
CA THR A 110 -9.65 23.77 -0.48
C THR A 110 -8.70 24.02 0.68
N GLY A 111 -7.59 24.70 0.45
CA GLY A 111 -6.55 24.95 1.44
C GLY A 111 -5.69 23.71 1.71
N HIS A 112 -4.82 23.80 2.69
CA HIS A 112 -3.95 22.68 3.07
C HIS A 112 -4.67 21.75 4.02
N TYR A 113 -4.47 20.43 3.87
CA TYR A 113 -5.12 19.43 4.74
C TYR A 113 -4.91 19.69 6.24
N PHE A 114 -3.68 20.02 6.64
CA PHE A 114 -3.35 20.31 8.04
C PHE A 114 -3.82 21.67 8.56
N GLU A 115 -4.23 22.58 7.67
CA GLU A 115 -4.88 23.84 8.05
C GLU A 115 -6.37 23.65 8.38
N ASN A 116 -6.92 22.47 8.12
CA ASN A 116 -8.31 22.15 8.34
C ASN A 116 -8.46 21.10 9.47
N PRO A 117 -8.55 21.52 10.74
CA PRO A 117 -8.64 20.60 11.89
C PRO A 117 -9.78 19.59 11.79
N ALA A 118 -10.91 19.96 11.22
CA ALA A 118 -12.05 19.07 11.08
C ALA A 118 -11.75 17.85 10.20
N LEU A 119 -10.88 18.00 9.18
CA LEU A 119 -10.49 16.92 8.29
C LEU A 119 -9.53 15.96 8.97
N TYR A 120 -8.41 16.45 9.48
CA TYR A 120 -7.42 15.55 10.07
C TYR A 120 -7.87 14.94 11.40
N GLU A 121 -8.73 15.60 12.17
CA GLU A 121 -9.35 14.97 13.36
C GLU A 121 -10.34 13.87 12.97
N ARG A 122 -11.12 14.06 11.91
CA ARG A 122 -11.99 13.02 11.34
C ARG A 122 -11.19 11.78 10.93
N ASP A 123 -10.06 11.99 10.27
CA ASP A 123 -9.30 10.92 9.62
C ASP A 123 -8.22 10.31 10.54
N ARG A 124 -7.88 10.99 11.65
CA ARG A 124 -6.89 10.55 12.63
C ARG A 124 -7.06 9.10 13.10
N PRO A 125 -8.28 8.58 13.38
CA PRO A 125 -8.45 7.17 13.75
C PRO A 125 -7.95 6.20 12.67
N ALA A 126 -8.19 6.47 11.39
CA ALA A 126 -7.71 5.66 10.28
C ALA A 126 -6.18 5.69 10.20
N PHE A 127 -5.55 6.85 10.32
CA PHE A 127 -4.08 6.98 10.37
C PHE A 127 -3.49 6.17 11.54
N LYS A 128 -4.05 6.32 12.74
CA LYS A 128 -3.59 5.58 13.93
C LYS A 128 -3.74 4.08 13.78
N ARG A 129 -4.79 3.63 13.10
CA ARG A 129 -5.05 2.21 12.87
C ARG A 129 -4.09 1.61 11.85
N TYR A 130 -3.86 2.26 10.71
CA TYR A 130 -3.17 1.65 9.58
C TYR A 130 -1.68 1.98 9.49
N LEU A 131 -1.23 3.19 9.86
CA LEU A 131 0.17 3.59 9.71
C LEU A 131 1.17 2.68 10.43
N PRO A 132 0.92 2.19 11.66
CA PRO A 132 1.85 1.26 12.30
C PRO A 132 2.06 -0.02 11.50
N PHE A 133 1.01 -0.54 10.89
CA PHE A 133 1.07 -1.75 10.06
C PHE A 133 1.67 -1.49 8.68
N ILE A 134 1.38 -0.33 8.07
CA ILE A 134 2.04 0.09 6.83
C ILE A 134 3.55 0.18 7.05
N LYS A 135 3.98 0.78 8.18
CA LYS A 135 5.38 0.84 8.56
C LYS A 135 5.97 -0.56 8.74
N LEU A 136 5.27 -1.44 9.46
CA LEU A 136 5.69 -2.82 9.73
C LEU A 136 5.98 -3.58 8.42
N VAL A 137 5.04 -3.57 7.47
CA VAL A 137 5.21 -4.28 6.20
C VAL A 137 6.25 -3.60 5.31
N ALA A 138 6.32 -2.27 5.29
CA ALA A 138 7.33 -1.54 4.52
C ALA A 138 8.75 -1.83 5.03
N GLU A 139 8.95 -1.95 6.35
CA GLU A 139 10.24 -2.31 6.95
C GLU A 139 10.61 -3.78 6.74
N ALA A 140 9.62 -4.68 6.63
CA ALA A 140 9.85 -6.08 6.29
C ALA A 140 10.32 -6.26 4.83
N GLY A 141 10.01 -5.31 3.97
CA GLY A 141 10.37 -5.30 2.55
C GLY A 141 9.40 -6.10 1.67
N TRP A 142 8.98 -5.49 0.58
CA TRP A 142 8.08 -6.11 -0.39
C TRP A 142 8.79 -7.19 -1.20
N ASP A 143 8.15 -8.37 -1.34
CA ASP A 143 8.62 -9.47 -2.17
C ASP A 143 7.64 -9.68 -3.34
N PRO A 144 8.11 -9.65 -4.60
CA PRO A 144 7.24 -9.90 -5.76
C PRO A 144 6.71 -11.33 -5.83
N ILE A 145 7.29 -12.26 -5.06
CA ILE A 145 6.87 -13.66 -5.00
C ILE A 145 6.09 -13.87 -3.71
N THR A 146 4.80 -14.10 -3.85
CA THR A 146 3.91 -14.24 -2.69
C THR A 146 4.08 -15.56 -1.94
N ASP A 147 4.51 -16.63 -2.64
CA ASP A 147 4.55 -18.00 -2.16
C ASP A 147 3.23 -18.45 -1.51
N ALA A 148 2.14 -17.87 -1.97
CA ALA A 148 0.77 -18.18 -1.58
C ALA A 148 -0.19 -17.91 -2.74
N ASP A 149 -1.24 -18.72 -2.84
CA ASP A 149 -2.27 -18.59 -3.86
C ASP A 149 -3.65 -18.55 -3.19
N ALA A 150 -4.54 -17.68 -3.68
CA ALA A 150 -5.94 -17.64 -3.28
C ALA A 150 -6.80 -18.36 -4.33
N ASP A 151 -7.84 -19.06 -3.88
CA ASP A 151 -8.78 -19.76 -4.78
C ASP A 151 -9.76 -18.84 -5.50
N SER A 152 -9.88 -17.58 -5.05
CA SER A 152 -10.73 -16.55 -5.64
C SER A 152 -9.92 -15.51 -6.41
N PRO A 153 -10.27 -15.21 -7.67
CA PRO A 153 -9.62 -14.16 -8.46
C PRO A 153 -9.90 -12.74 -7.94
N ALA A 154 -10.89 -12.57 -7.06
CA ALA A 154 -11.19 -11.30 -6.41
C ALA A 154 -10.18 -10.96 -5.30
N ILE A 155 -9.35 -11.91 -4.90
CA ILE A 155 -8.38 -11.74 -3.82
C ILE A 155 -7.00 -11.41 -4.38
N ALA A 156 -6.46 -10.29 -3.94
CA ALA A 156 -5.08 -9.91 -4.20
C ALA A 156 -4.21 -10.22 -2.97
N LEU A 157 -3.03 -10.80 -3.20
CA LEU A 157 -2.05 -11.14 -2.17
C LEU A 157 -0.75 -10.38 -2.44
N GLU A 158 -0.13 -9.82 -1.39
CA GLU A 158 1.22 -9.24 -1.46
C GLU A 158 2.06 -9.77 -0.29
N ARG A 159 3.32 -10.12 -0.57
CA ARG A 159 4.26 -10.63 0.44
C ARG A 159 5.19 -9.51 0.92
N PHE A 160 5.45 -9.51 2.24
CA PHE A 160 6.44 -8.61 2.85
C PHE A 160 7.36 -9.42 3.79
N GLY A 161 8.64 -9.47 3.43
CA GLY A 161 9.57 -10.37 4.06
C GLY A 161 9.05 -11.83 4.04
N LYS A 162 9.49 -12.62 5.02
CA LYS A 162 9.02 -14.01 5.12
C LYS A 162 7.75 -14.17 5.94
N GLU A 163 7.46 -13.21 6.82
CA GLU A 163 6.44 -13.37 7.86
C GLU A 163 5.07 -12.76 7.51
N TYR A 164 4.99 -11.79 6.59
CA TYR A 164 3.75 -11.04 6.39
C TYR A 164 3.16 -11.28 5.00
N LEU A 165 1.87 -11.53 4.98
CA LEU A 165 1.05 -11.58 3.78
C LEU A 165 -0.11 -10.61 3.94
N THR A 166 -0.23 -9.62 3.06
CA THR A 166 -1.41 -8.79 2.99
C THR A 166 -2.41 -9.38 2.00
N VAL A 167 -3.70 -9.23 2.33
CA VAL A 167 -4.82 -9.80 1.56
C VAL A 167 -5.81 -8.66 1.31
N LEU A 168 -6.25 -8.50 0.07
CA LEU A 168 -7.29 -7.55 -0.32
C LEU A 168 -8.40 -8.29 -1.05
N ASN A 169 -9.64 -8.10 -0.61
CA ASN A 169 -10.79 -8.38 -1.45
C ASN A 169 -11.04 -7.17 -2.36
N ASP A 170 -10.65 -7.27 -3.64
CA ASP A 170 -10.79 -6.19 -4.63
C ASP A 170 -12.15 -6.25 -5.37
N SER A 171 -13.19 -6.72 -4.68
CA SER A 171 -14.55 -6.81 -5.23
C SER A 171 -15.57 -6.04 -4.39
N GLN A 172 -16.77 -5.90 -4.92
CA GLN A 172 -17.90 -5.27 -4.23
C GLN A 172 -18.72 -6.27 -3.41
N GLU A 173 -18.34 -7.54 -3.38
CA GLU A 173 -19.03 -8.62 -2.69
C GLU A 173 -18.20 -9.12 -1.51
N THR A 174 -18.86 -9.77 -0.54
CA THR A 174 -18.18 -10.54 0.50
C THR A 174 -17.63 -11.83 -0.11
N VAL A 175 -16.36 -12.11 0.10
CA VAL A 175 -15.68 -13.30 -0.45
C VAL A 175 -15.21 -14.20 0.68
N ASN A 176 -15.61 -15.49 0.58
CA ASN A 176 -14.97 -16.57 1.33
C ASN A 176 -13.85 -17.11 0.44
N THR A 177 -12.64 -17.17 0.95
CA THR A 177 -11.48 -17.63 0.19
C THR A 177 -10.60 -18.55 1.01
N ALA A 178 -10.00 -19.51 0.33
CA ALA A 178 -8.92 -20.33 0.85
C ALA A 178 -7.59 -19.79 0.32
N ILE A 179 -6.62 -19.58 1.21
CA ILE A 179 -5.25 -19.19 0.86
C ILE A 179 -4.34 -20.37 1.16
N THR A 180 -3.70 -20.91 0.12
CA THR A 180 -2.76 -22.02 0.20
C THR A 180 -1.34 -21.50 0.09
N PHE A 181 -0.51 -21.80 1.07
CA PHE A 181 0.90 -21.43 1.13
C PHE A 181 1.77 -22.54 0.54
N LYS A 182 2.84 -22.19 -0.16
CA LYS A 182 3.82 -23.14 -0.69
C LYS A 182 4.74 -23.69 0.40
N GLU A 183 4.97 -22.90 1.45
CA GLU A 183 5.70 -23.30 2.64
C GLU A 183 4.80 -23.98 3.68
N ASN A 184 5.40 -24.76 4.57
CA ASN A 184 4.65 -25.36 5.68
C ASN A 184 4.33 -24.29 6.72
N ILE A 185 3.04 -24.12 6.99
CA ILE A 185 2.57 -23.21 8.03
C ILE A 185 1.68 -23.93 9.04
N VAL A 186 1.72 -23.47 10.28
CA VAL A 186 0.86 -23.95 11.37
C VAL A 186 -0.38 -23.07 11.51
N SER A 187 -0.22 -21.78 11.35
CA SER A 187 -1.30 -20.80 11.48
C SER A 187 -0.92 -19.46 10.87
N ALA A 188 -1.92 -18.59 10.67
CA ALA A 188 -1.72 -17.18 10.40
C ALA A 188 -2.59 -16.34 11.34
N GLU A 189 -2.02 -15.25 11.84
CA GLU A 189 -2.70 -14.28 12.71
C GLU A 189 -2.97 -13.00 11.93
N ASP A 190 -4.23 -12.59 11.82
CA ASP A 190 -4.57 -11.27 11.27
C ASP A 190 -4.29 -10.19 12.32
N LEU A 191 -3.27 -9.38 12.08
CA LEU A 191 -2.83 -8.33 13.00
C LEU A 191 -3.81 -7.16 13.11
N LEU A 192 -4.75 -7.00 12.16
CA LEU A 192 -5.77 -5.95 12.23
C LEU A 192 -6.90 -6.30 13.20
N THR A 193 -7.20 -7.58 13.36
CA THR A 193 -8.32 -8.09 14.16
C THR A 193 -7.88 -8.91 15.36
N GLY A 194 -6.64 -9.41 15.38
CA GLY A 194 -6.13 -10.37 16.37
C GLY A 194 -6.64 -11.79 16.17
N LYS A 195 -7.38 -12.06 15.09
CA LYS A 195 -7.92 -13.39 14.83
C LYS A 195 -6.83 -14.32 14.29
N THR A 196 -6.76 -15.52 14.86
CA THR A 196 -5.85 -16.57 14.39
C THR A 196 -6.62 -17.58 13.55
N TYR A 197 -6.05 -17.97 12.44
CA TYR A 197 -6.54 -18.96 11.50
C TYR A 197 -5.60 -20.18 11.54
N PRO A 198 -6.05 -21.35 12.04
CA PRO A 198 -5.26 -22.56 11.96
C PRO A 198 -5.10 -22.98 10.50
N ALA A 199 -3.97 -23.54 10.15
CA ALA A 199 -3.74 -24.07 8.82
C ALA A 199 -4.03 -25.57 8.77
N GLU A 200 -4.74 -25.99 7.74
CA GLU A 200 -4.93 -27.39 7.38
C GLU A 200 -4.30 -27.64 6.01
N ASN A 201 -3.32 -28.50 5.92
CA ASN A 201 -2.56 -28.75 4.69
C ASN A 201 -2.03 -27.45 4.05
N ASN A 202 -1.40 -26.58 4.86
CA ASN A 202 -0.88 -25.27 4.46
C ASN A 202 -1.94 -24.28 3.94
N THR A 203 -3.21 -24.53 4.21
CA THR A 203 -4.34 -23.72 3.74
C THR A 203 -5.07 -23.11 4.93
N ILE A 204 -5.39 -21.84 4.84
CA ILE A 204 -6.27 -21.12 5.78
C ILE A 204 -7.51 -20.63 5.05
N SER A 205 -8.62 -20.46 5.79
CA SER A 205 -9.86 -19.93 5.23
C SER A 205 -10.20 -18.58 5.84
N LEU A 206 -10.46 -17.61 4.98
CA LEU A 206 -10.82 -16.23 5.35
C LEU A 206 -12.18 -15.85 4.78
N ASN A 207 -12.88 -15.00 5.52
CA ASN A 207 -14.05 -14.28 5.03
C ASN A 207 -13.73 -12.80 5.06
N LEU A 208 -13.77 -12.12 3.90
CA LEU A 208 -13.49 -10.71 3.75
C LEU A 208 -14.69 -10.00 3.13
N ASN A 209 -15.16 -8.92 3.77
CA ASN A 209 -16.18 -8.06 3.20
C ASN A 209 -15.66 -7.36 1.93
N SER A 210 -16.58 -6.72 1.19
CA SER A 210 -16.25 -5.88 0.04
C SER A 210 -15.14 -4.87 0.37
N GLU A 211 -14.11 -4.82 -0.47
CA GLU A 211 -12.95 -3.92 -0.35
C GLU A 211 -12.24 -3.97 1.02
N ASP A 212 -12.37 -5.10 1.74
CA ASP A 212 -11.72 -5.30 3.03
C ASP A 212 -10.34 -5.95 2.90
N VAL A 213 -9.55 -5.85 3.97
CA VAL A 213 -8.16 -6.29 4.00
C VAL A 213 -7.87 -7.10 5.26
N ALA A 214 -6.91 -8.03 5.14
CA ALA A 214 -6.26 -8.65 6.28
C ALA A 214 -4.75 -8.46 6.19
N LEU A 215 -4.08 -8.39 7.33
CA LEU A 215 -2.63 -8.45 7.45
C LEU A 215 -2.26 -9.69 8.25
N LEU A 216 -1.85 -10.72 7.55
CA LEU A 216 -1.52 -12.01 8.13
C LEU A 216 -0.05 -12.07 8.54
N LYS A 217 0.19 -12.39 9.80
CA LYS A 217 1.49 -12.85 10.28
C LYS A 217 1.50 -14.38 10.23
N VAL A 218 2.33 -14.94 9.36
CA VAL A 218 2.44 -16.38 9.11
C VAL A 218 3.34 -17.02 10.14
N ARG A 219 2.95 -18.19 10.66
CA ARG A 219 3.73 -19.01 11.62
C ARG A 219 3.98 -20.39 11.02
N SER A 220 5.23 -20.73 10.88
CA SER A 220 5.72 -22.04 10.46
C SER A 220 5.95 -22.96 11.65
#